data_35d10b128daac3f9a4b439a34779cd4d
#
_entry.id   35d10b128daac3f9a4b439a34779cd4d
#
_cell.length_a   1.000
_cell.length_b   1.000
_cell.length_c   1.000
_cell.angle_alpha   90.00
_cell.angle_beta   90.00
_cell.angle_gamma   90.00
#
_symmetry.space_group_name_H-M   'P 1'
#
loop_
_entity.id
_entity.type
_entity.pdbx_description
1 polymer ?
#
loop_
_entity_poly.entity_id
_entity_poly.type
_entity_poly.pdbx_seq_one_letter_code
_entity_poly.pdbx_strand_id
1 'polypeptide(L)'
;NVTSSQPKLTITGTTRKVAAGKKTKLQVKTSSGVVNPSNLIWTSSNKKVATVNSSGVVTFKKKTGGKSVVITATLKNNRNAKATYKLTATKNPVTKITISGKKTMKINKSQRLKAKVSGKSGAYKTVKWTSSNNKYATVTSKGQVKALKAGKGKTVTITASALDGSGKKARFKIKLK
;
A
#
# COMPACT_ATOMS: atom_id res chain seq x y z
N ASN A 1 11.17 -40.41 10.13
CA ASN A 1 9.96 -39.59 9.81
C ASN A 1 10.42 -38.13 9.65
N VAL A 2 10.62 -37.70 8.39
CA VAL A 2 10.81 -36.31 8.07
C VAL A 2 9.42 -35.67 8.15
N THR A 3 9.10 -35.00 9.25
CA THR A 3 7.93 -34.13 9.33
C THR A 3 8.15 -32.96 8.37
N SER A 4 7.66 -33.07 7.14
CA SER A 4 7.61 -31.98 6.18
C SER A 4 6.74 -30.90 6.77
N SER A 5 7.36 -29.87 7.37
CA SER A 5 6.63 -28.72 7.88
C SER A 5 5.94 -28.02 6.71
N GLN A 6 4.63 -27.87 6.79
CA GLN A 6 3.82 -27.19 5.79
C GLN A 6 4.36 -25.76 5.56
N PRO A 7 4.51 -25.32 4.31
CA PRO A 7 4.99 -23.98 4.03
C PRO A 7 3.99 -22.96 4.59
N LYS A 8 4.46 -22.14 5.53
CA LYS A 8 3.65 -21.04 6.10
C LYS A 8 3.45 -19.94 5.06
N LEU A 9 2.23 -19.77 4.59
CA LEU A 9 1.87 -18.67 3.70
C LEU A 9 1.50 -17.43 4.50
N THR A 10 1.90 -16.27 3.98
CA THR A 10 1.49 -14.96 4.50
C THR A 10 1.03 -14.08 3.35
N ILE A 11 -0.19 -13.54 3.43
CA ILE A 11 -0.67 -12.54 2.48
C ILE A 11 -0.24 -11.16 2.96
N THR A 12 0.34 -10.38 2.05
CA THR A 12 0.73 -8.99 2.27
C THR A 12 0.00 -8.05 1.31
N GLY A 13 -0.28 -6.85 1.77
CA GLY A 13 -0.91 -5.79 0.98
C GLY A 13 -0.56 -4.42 1.55
N THR A 14 -0.73 -3.37 0.76
CA THR A 14 -0.41 -2.00 1.17
C THR A 14 -1.43 -1.43 2.16
N THR A 15 -2.62 -1.99 2.22
CA THR A 15 -3.73 -1.51 3.05
C THR A 15 -4.72 -2.63 3.37
N ARG A 16 -5.47 -2.45 4.45
CA ARG A 16 -6.65 -3.26 4.77
C ARG A 16 -7.96 -2.52 4.47
N LYS A 17 -7.89 -1.25 4.06
CA LYS A 17 -9.05 -0.40 3.74
C LYS A 17 -8.96 0.08 2.30
N VAL A 18 -9.95 -0.25 1.48
CA VAL A 18 -10.03 0.09 0.05
C VAL A 18 -11.35 0.79 -0.22
N ALA A 19 -11.35 1.89 -0.96
CA ALA A 19 -12.59 2.60 -1.25
C ALA A 19 -13.51 1.75 -2.14
N ALA A 20 -14.82 1.83 -1.90
CA ALA A 20 -15.84 1.16 -2.72
C ALA A 20 -15.65 1.52 -4.21
N GLY A 21 -15.66 0.52 -5.08
CA GLY A 21 -15.38 0.66 -6.51
C GLY A 21 -13.90 0.78 -6.86
N LYS A 22 -12.98 0.62 -5.91
CA LYS A 22 -11.52 0.68 -6.13
C LYS A 22 -10.88 -0.69 -5.93
N LYS A 23 -9.60 -0.79 -6.25
CA LYS A 23 -8.83 -2.04 -6.22
C LYS A 23 -7.54 -1.91 -5.41
N THR A 24 -7.05 -3.03 -4.93
CA THR A 24 -5.74 -3.20 -4.29
C THR A 24 -5.11 -4.50 -4.75
N LYS A 25 -3.78 -4.59 -4.69
CA LYS A 25 -3.05 -5.81 -5.02
C LYS A 25 -2.55 -6.46 -3.73
N LEU A 26 -2.73 -7.78 -3.64
CA LEU A 26 -2.18 -8.63 -2.60
C LEU A 26 -1.05 -9.49 -3.19
N GLN A 27 -0.11 -9.86 -2.34
CA GLN A 27 0.96 -10.81 -2.64
C GLN A 27 1.01 -11.88 -1.56
N VAL A 28 1.49 -13.07 -1.93
CA VAL A 28 1.76 -14.16 -0.98
C VAL A 28 3.26 -14.31 -0.83
N LYS A 29 3.71 -14.50 0.39
CA LYS A 29 5.10 -14.80 0.76
C LYS A 29 5.16 -16.08 1.58
N THR A 30 6.29 -16.77 1.45
CA THR A 30 6.76 -17.82 2.35
C THR A 30 8.08 -17.37 3.00
N SER A 31 8.71 -18.21 3.81
CA SER A 31 10.09 -18.01 4.27
C SER A 31 11.10 -17.88 3.12
N SER A 32 10.81 -18.50 1.97
CA SER A 32 11.66 -18.49 0.76
C SER A 32 11.41 -17.30 -0.17
N GLY A 33 10.51 -16.37 0.16
CA GLY A 33 10.22 -15.18 -0.63
C GLY A 33 8.81 -15.10 -1.19
N VAL A 34 8.63 -14.31 -2.26
CA VAL A 34 7.32 -14.09 -2.91
C VAL A 34 6.92 -15.32 -3.73
N VAL A 35 5.69 -15.80 -3.53
CA VAL A 35 5.12 -16.90 -4.29
C VAL A 35 4.64 -16.37 -5.66
N ASN A 36 4.99 -17.09 -6.74
CA ASN A 36 4.47 -16.77 -8.06
C ASN A 36 2.93 -16.89 -8.07
N PRO A 37 2.20 -15.85 -8.50
CA PRO A 37 0.73 -15.88 -8.53
C PRO A 37 0.14 -17.04 -9.33
N SER A 38 0.84 -17.54 -10.35
CA SER A 38 0.41 -18.71 -11.15
C SER A 38 0.25 -19.98 -10.32
N ASN A 39 0.95 -20.10 -9.18
CA ASN A 39 0.90 -21.24 -8.26
C ASN A 39 -0.19 -21.09 -7.18
N LEU A 40 -1.01 -20.06 -7.25
CA LEU A 40 -2.01 -19.72 -6.26
C LEU A 40 -3.43 -19.85 -6.82
N ILE A 41 -4.34 -20.29 -5.96
CA ILE A 41 -5.79 -20.15 -6.14
C ILE A 41 -6.26 -19.04 -5.19
N TRP A 42 -6.88 -18.02 -5.74
CA TRP A 42 -7.44 -16.92 -4.98
C TRP A 42 -8.95 -17.01 -4.89
N THR A 43 -9.50 -16.82 -3.70
CA THR A 43 -10.94 -16.80 -3.46
C THR A 43 -11.36 -15.63 -2.60
N SER A 44 -12.59 -15.16 -2.78
CA SER A 44 -13.24 -14.14 -1.97
C SER A 44 -14.42 -14.74 -1.21
N SER A 45 -14.54 -14.44 0.07
CA SER A 45 -15.66 -14.88 0.91
C SER A 45 -17.01 -14.32 0.45
N ASN A 46 -17.00 -13.18 -0.28
CA ASN A 46 -18.23 -12.59 -0.80
C ASN A 46 -17.97 -11.84 -2.12
N LYS A 47 -18.20 -12.50 -3.24
CA LYS A 47 -18.04 -11.95 -4.59
C LYS A 47 -19.01 -10.80 -4.91
N LYS A 48 -20.11 -10.65 -4.15
CA LYS A 48 -21.03 -9.50 -4.26
C LYS A 48 -20.42 -8.22 -3.68
N VAL A 49 -19.44 -8.35 -2.78
CA VAL A 49 -18.71 -7.22 -2.16
C VAL A 49 -17.40 -6.93 -2.88
N ALA A 50 -16.57 -7.96 -3.09
CA ALA A 50 -15.32 -7.84 -3.83
C ALA A 50 -14.94 -9.14 -4.53
N THR A 51 -14.32 -9.02 -5.69
CA THR A 51 -13.74 -10.14 -6.45
C THR A 51 -12.21 -10.09 -6.35
N VAL A 52 -11.57 -11.22 -6.58
CA VAL A 52 -10.10 -11.31 -6.69
C VAL A 52 -9.77 -12.09 -7.96
N ASN A 53 -8.77 -11.63 -8.72
CA ASN A 53 -8.29 -12.34 -9.92
C ASN A 53 -7.07 -13.21 -9.61
N SER A 54 -6.61 -13.98 -10.60
CA SER A 54 -5.47 -14.89 -10.50
C SER A 54 -4.15 -14.21 -10.12
N SER A 55 -4.01 -12.90 -10.39
CA SER A 55 -2.83 -12.11 -10.02
C SER A 55 -2.90 -11.49 -8.61
N GLY A 56 -3.94 -11.81 -7.82
CA GLY A 56 -4.13 -11.27 -6.47
C GLY A 56 -4.65 -9.82 -6.44
N VAL A 57 -5.22 -9.32 -7.54
CA VAL A 57 -5.86 -8.01 -7.57
C VAL A 57 -7.29 -8.15 -7.06
N VAL A 58 -7.58 -7.50 -5.94
CA VAL A 58 -8.91 -7.44 -5.33
C VAL A 58 -9.62 -6.17 -5.80
N THR A 59 -10.84 -6.33 -6.33
CA THR A 59 -11.68 -5.22 -6.80
C THR A 59 -12.97 -5.16 -6.00
N PHE A 60 -13.18 -4.08 -5.26
CA PHE A 60 -14.43 -3.83 -4.56
C PHE A 60 -15.49 -3.30 -5.52
N LYS A 61 -16.72 -3.78 -5.36
CA LYS A 61 -17.87 -3.24 -6.11
C LYS A 61 -18.28 -1.87 -5.57
N LYS A 62 -18.93 -1.09 -6.40
CA LYS A 62 -19.55 0.19 -5.98
C LYS A 62 -20.59 -0.06 -4.90
N LYS A 63 -20.87 0.95 -4.06
CA LYS A 63 -21.89 0.90 -2.99
C LYS A 63 -21.66 -0.19 -1.91
N THR A 64 -20.40 -0.65 -1.73
CA THR A 64 -20.04 -1.65 -0.72
C THR A 64 -19.40 -1.06 0.55
N GLY A 65 -19.41 0.27 0.68
CA GLY A 65 -18.81 0.98 1.82
C GLY A 65 -19.27 0.44 3.17
N GLY A 66 -18.31 0.15 4.07
CA GLY A 66 -18.53 -0.48 5.36
C GLY A 66 -18.50 -2.01 5.34
N LYS A 67 -18.64 -2.66 4.17
CA LYS A 67 -18.62 -4.13 4.06
C LYS A 67 -17.20 -4.68 4.04
N SER A 68 -17.01 -5.86 4.63
CA SER A 68 -15.73 -6.57 4.65
C SER A 68 -15.79 -7.87 3.84
N VAL A 69 -14.61 -8.29 3.36
CA VAL A 69 -14.38 -9.61 2.75
C VAL A 69 -13.11 -10.22 3.30
N VAL A 70 -13.05 -11.54 3.30
CA VAL A 70 -11.84 -12.30 3.54
C VAL A 70 -11.38 -12.85 2.19
N ILE A 71 -10.15 -12.52 1.81
CA ILE A 71 -9.48 -13.06 0.64
C ILE A 71 -8.60 -14.21 1.09
N THR A 72 -8.74 -15.36 0.46
CA THR A 72 -7.93 -16.55 0.73
C THR A 72 -7.04 -16.84 -0.46
N ALA A 73 -5.77 -17.12 -0.20
CA ALA A 73 -4.82 -17.65 -1.15
C ALA A 73 -4.46 -19.09 -0.74
N THR A 74 -4.51 -20.03 -1.67
CA THR A 74 -4.23 -21.46 -1.47
C THR A 74 -3.20 -21.89 -2.50
N LEU A 75 -2.18 -22.69 -2.12
CA LEU A 75 -1.25 -23.29 -3.09
C LEU A 75 -1.96 -24.34 -3.94
N LYS A 76 -1.72 -24.34 -5.26
CA LYS A 76 -2.32 -25.31 -6.20
C LYS A 76 -1.89 -26.74 -5.90
N ASN A 77 -0.62 -26.94 -5.59
CA ASN A 77 0.00 -28.24 -5.33
C ASN A 77 -0.12 -28.68 -3.86
N ASN A 78 -0.62 -27.85 -2.97
CA ASN A 78 -0.84 -28.15 -1.57
C ASN A 78 -2.03 -27.37 -1.01
N ARG A 79 -3.22 -27.92 -1.11
CA ARG A 79 -4.47 -27.25 -0.72
C ARG A 79 -4.62 -27.02 0.80
N ASN A 80 -3.79 -27.67 1.62
CA ASN A 80 -3.74 -27.39 3.06
C ASN A 80 -2.93 -26.12 3.38
N ALA A 81 -2.00 -25.72 2.49
CA ALA A 81 -1.25 -24.48 2.62
C ALA A 81 -2.08 -23.32 2.10
N LYS A 82 -2.68 -22.56 3.02
CA LYS A 82 -3.54 -21.40 2.74
C LYS A 82 -3.29 -20.27 3.72
N ALA A 83 -3.56 -19.05 3.28
CA ALA A 83 -3.54 -17.86 4.10
C ALA A 83 -4.74 -16.97 3.79
N THR A 84 -5.15 -16.14 4.75
CA THR A 84 -6.30 -15.24 4.62
C THR A 84 -5.91 -13.80 4.86
N TYR A 85 -6.65 -12.88 4.26
CA TYR A 85 -6.45 -11.44 4.41
C TYR A 85 -7.78 -10.71 4.41
N LYS A 86 -8.13 -10.09 5.54
CA LYS A 86 -9.38 -9.31 5.66
C LYS A 86 -9.19 -7.91 5.06
N LEU A 87 -10.12 -7.52 4.20
CA LEU A 87 -10.23 -6.19 3.61
C LEU A 87 -11.60 -5.60 3.90
N THR A 88 -11.65 -4.28 4.10
CA THR A 88 -12.89 -3.54 4.35
C THR A 88 -13.03 -2.41 3.33
N ALA A 89 -14.21 -2.29 2.73
CA ALA A 89 -14.55 -1.18 1.85
C ALA A 89 -14.79 0.10 2.65
N THR A 90 -14.17 1.22 2.26
CA THR A 90 -14.53 2.54 2.79
C THR A 90 -15.63 3.17 1.95
N LYS A 91 -16.46 4.05 2.53
CA LYS A 91 -17.63 4.64 1.84
C LYS A 91 -17.22 5.48 0.64
N ASN A 92 -16.24 6.36 0.84
CA ASN A 92 -15.82 7.32 -0.18
C ASN A 92 -14.31 7.22 -0.45
N PRO A 93 -13.86 7.49 -1.68
CA PRO A 93 -12.44 7.55 -2.00
C PRO A 93 -11.83 8.90 -1.59
N VAL A 94 -10.50 8.90 -1.47
CA VAL A 94 -9.70 10.12 -1.45
C VAL A 94 -9.85 10.82 -2.81
N THR A 95 -10.07 12.14 -2.79
CA THR A 95 -10.27 12.95 -4.01
C THR A 95 -9.05 13.78 -4.37
N LYS A 96 -8.29 14.27 -3.36
CA LYS A 96 -7.11 15.12 -3.56
C LYS A 96 -6.12 14.94 -2.42
N ILE A 97 -4.81 15.09 -2.73
CA ILE A 97 -3.73 15.21 -1.76
C ILE A 97 -2.93 16.46 -2.11
N THR A 98 -2.55 17.23 -1.12
CA THR A 98 -1.59 18.34 -1.24
C THR A 98 -0.51 18.18 -0.19
N ILE A 99 0.73 18.59 -0.51
CA ILE A 99 1.86 18.52 0.41
C ILE A 99 2.36 19.95 0.64
N SER A 100 2.65 20.28 1.90
CA SER A 100 3.27 21.54 2.31
C SER A 100 4.56 21.29 3.09
N GLY A 101 5.52 22.22 2.95
CA GLY A 101 6.82 22.19 3.59
C GLY A 101 7.78 23.19 2.95
N LYS A 102 9.06 23.17 3.37
CA LYS A 102 10.12 23.98 2.76
C LYS A 102 10.66 23.29 1.51
N LYS A 103 10.75 24.02 0.39
CA LYS A 103 11.27 23.51 -0.90
C LYS A 103 12.79 23.35 -0.93
N THR A 104 13.50 23.82 0.11
CA THR A 104 14.94 23.69 0.26
C THR A 104 15.28 23.11 1.63
N MET A 105 16.34 22.30 1.71
CA MET A 105 16.86 21.74 2.94
C MET A 105 18.38 21.74 2.93
N LYS A 106 19.01 22.11 4.05
CA LYS A 106 20.43 21.84 4.29
C LYS A 106 20.62 20.34 4.51
N ILE A 107 21.74 19.75 4.02
CA ILE A 107 22.07 18.35 4.28
C ILE A 107 22.22 18.10 5.79
N ASN A 108 22.02 16.87 6.20
CA ASN A 108 22.00 16.41 7.60
C ASN A 108 20.90 17.04 8.47
N LYS A 109 20.01 17.85 7.88
CA LYS A 109 18.83 18.38 8.56
C LYS A 109 17.58 17.58 8.21
N SER A 110 16.55 17.76 9.03
CA SER A 110 15.24 17.15 8.85
C SER A 110 14.14 18.19 8.81
N GLN A 111 13.06 17.89 8.06
CA GLN A 111 11.81 18.62 8.14
C GLN A 111 10.63 17.67 8.09
N ARG A 112 9.51 18.06 8.65
CA ARG A 112 8.25 17.35 8.52
C ARG A 112 7.40 17.97 7.42
N LEU A 113 7.09 17.17 6.39
CA LEU A 113 6.10 17.53 5.40
C LEU A 113 4.70 17.24 5.95
N LYS A 114 3.74 18.07 5.61
CA LYS A 114 2.32 17.88 5.96
C LYS A 114 1.55 17.50 4.69
N ALA A 115 0.79 16.41 4.73
CA ALA A 115 -0.15 16.04 3.67
C ALA A 115 -1.57 16.42 4.10
N LYS A 116 -2.24 17.27 3.31
CA LYS A 116 -3.69 17.50 3.42
C LYS A 116 -4.38 16.56 2.46
N VAL A 117 -5.18 15.64 2.99
CA VAL A 117 -5.90 14.61 2.23
C VAL A 117 -7.38 14.94 2.23
N SER A 118 -7.95 15.18 1.06
CA SER A 118 -9.36 15.51 0.87
C SER A 118 -10.16 14.29 0.44
N GLY A 119 -11.40 14.22 0.87
CA GLY A 119 -12.36 13.17 0.56
C GLY A 119 -13.61 13.38 1.41
N LYS A 120 -14.78 12.92 0.93
CA LYS A 120 -16.05 12.96 1.67
C LYS A 120 -15.95 12.14 2.97
N SER A 121 -16.93 12.30 3.86
CA SER A 121 -17.02 11.53 5.11
C SER A 121 -16.90 10.02 4.84
N GLY A 122 -16.11 9.32 5.69
CA GLY A 122 -15.83 7.89 5.52
C GLY A 122 -14.75 7.54 4.51
N ALA A 123 -14.02 8.52 3.95
CA ALA A 123 -12.80 8.28 3.17
C ALA A 123 -11.63 7.87 4.08
N TYR A 124 -10.80 6.90 3.63
CA TYR A 124 -9.59 6.49 4.35
C TYR A 124 -8.42 7.39 3.97
N LYS A 125 -8.18 8.43 4.78
CA LYS A 125 -7.25 9.53 4.49
C LYS A 125 -5.78 9.23 4.83
N THR A 126 -5.39 7.96 4.94
CA THR A 126 -4.01 7.56 5.20
C THR A 126 -3.19 7.57 3.91
N VAL A 127 -1.94 8.02 4.01
CA VAL A 127 -1.00 8.05 2.88
C VAL A 127 0.26 7.25 3.18
N LYS A 128 0.88 6.74 2.11
CA LYS A 128 2.24 6.22 2.10
C LYS A 128 3.17 7.27 1.55
N TRP A 129 4.27 7.53 2.27
CA TRP A 129 5.33 8.42 1.84
C TRP A 129 6.46 7.65 1.16
N THR A 130 7.02 8.20 0.09
CA THR A 130 8.19 7.65 -0.60
C THR A 130 9.11 8.77 -1.07
N SER A 131 10.42 8.49 -1.11
CA SER A 131 11.44 9.36 -1.70
C SER A 131 11.83 8.83 -3.07
N SER A 132 12.10 9.73 -4.03
CA SER A 132 12.62 9.35 -5.35
C SER A 132 14.04 8.78 -5.28
N ASN A 133 14.80 9.12 -4.24
CA ASN A 133 16.13 8.56 -4.00
C ASN A 133 16.47 8.55 -2.50
N ASN A 134 16.45 7.37 -1.91
CA ASN A 134 16.74 7.18 -0.49
C ASN A 134 18.23 7.39 -0.12
N LYS A 135 19.14 7.40 -1.09
CA LYS A 135 20.56 7.76 -0.86
C LYS A 135 20.74 9.26 -0.65
N TYR A 136 19.81 10.09 -1.15
CA TYR A 136 19.88 11.56 -1.04
C TYR A 136 18.99 12.09 0.08
N ALA A 137 17.79 11.54 0.23
CA ALA A 137 16.90 11.86 1.34
C ALA A 137 15.95 10.69 1.63
N THR A 138 15.76 10.40 2.91
CA THR A 138 14.78 9.41 3.38
C THR A 138 13.51 10.10 3.85
N VAL A 139 12.40 9.37 3.88
CA VAL A 139 11.14 9.84 4.45
C VAL A 139 10.50 8.75 5.30
N THR A 140 10.01 9.11 6.48
CA THR A 140 9.28 8.19 7.37
C THR A 140 7.80 8.11 7.01
N SER A 141 7.10 7.13 7.55
CA SER A 141 5.63 7.00 7.42
C SER A 141 4.86 8.22 7.95
N LYS A 142 5.46 9.03 8.81
CA LYS A 142 4.89 10.27 9.36
C LYS A 142 5.24 11.52 8.55
N GLY A 143 5.91 11.38 7.39
CA GLY A 143 6.31 12.51 6.54
C GLY A 143 7.56 13.26 7.02
N GLN A 144 8.34 12.71 7.97
CA GLN A 144 9.63 13.28 8.37
C GLN A 144 10.66 12.97 7.30
N VAL A 145 11.16 14.00 6.62
CA VAL A 145 12.23 13.91 5.61
C VAL A 145 13.56 14.23 6.27
N LYS A 146 14.59 13.42 6.02
CA LYS A 146 15.98 13.67 6.41
C LYS A 146 16.84 13.78 5.16
N ALA A 147 17.51 14.92 4.97
CA ALA A 147 18.48 15.12 3.89
C ALA A 147 19.81 14.46 4.27
N LEU A 148 20.41 13.70 3.34
CA LEU A 148 21.67 12.97 3.54
C LEU A 148 22.82 13.67 2.82
N LYS A 149 24.06 13.49 3.29
CA LYS A 149 25.28 14.12 2.75
C LYS A 149 25.43 13.90 1.24
N ALA A 150 25.16 12.68 0.76
CA ALA A 150 25.22 12.33 -0.67
C ALA A 150 24.21 13.10 -1.55
N GLY A 151 23.22 13.76 -0.95
CA GLY A 151 22.22 14.56 -1.67
C GLY A 151 22.60 16.02 -1.91
N LYS A 152 23.79 16.49 -1.46
CA LYS A 152 24.21 17.88 -1.64
C LYS A 152 24.12 18.30 -3.10
N GLY A 153 23.46 19.43 -3.38
CA GLY A 153 23.24 19.95 -4.72
C GLY A 153 22.16 19.22 -5.53
N LYS A 154 21.59 18.13 -5.03
CA LYS A 154 20.56 17.34 -5.73
C LYS A 154 19.14 17.81 -5.41
N THR A 155 18.20 17.40 -6.24
CA THR A 155 16.75 17.59 -5.98
C THR A 155 16.11 16.21 -5.80
N VAL A 156 15.33 16.06 -4.74
CA VAL A 156 14.54 14.85 -4.49
C VAL A 156 13.05 15.17 -4.59
N THR A 157 12.27 14.18 -5.02
CA THR A 157 10.82 14.26 -5.02
C THR A 157 10.27 13.36 -3.94
N ILE A 158 9.57 13.95 -2.97
CA ILE A 158 8.83 13.20 -1.95
C ILE A 158 7.39 13.06 -2.42
N THR A 159 6.87 11.84 -2.40
CA THR A 159 5.52 11.51 -2.86
C THR A 159 4.67 11.00 -1.70
N ALA A 160 3.47 11.55 -1.55
CA ALA A 160 2.41 11.02 -0.69
C ALA A 160 1.35 10.36 -1.57
N SER A 161 1.07 9.08 -1.36
CA SER A 161 0.10 8.29 -2.14
C SER A 161 -1.00 7.78 -1.23
N ALA A 162 -2.27 7.97 -1.64
CA ALA A 162 -3.42 7.43 -0.90
C ALA A 162 -3.38 5.90 -0.85
N LEU A 163 -3.70 5.33 0.31
CA LEU A 163 -3.72 3.88 0.53
C LEU A 163 -5.08 3.24 0.24
N ASP A 164 -6.11 4.02 -0.08
CA ASP A 164 -7.49 3.58 -0.28
C ASP A 164 -7.80 3.00 -1.68
N GLY A 165 -6.79 2.85 -2.52
CA GLY A 165 -6.96 2.38 -3.90
C GLY A 165 -7.47 3.44 -4.88
N SER A 166 -7.66 4.70 -4.46
CA SER A 166 -8.09 5.81 -5.33
C SER A 166 -7.05 6.20 -6.38
N GLY A 167 -5.77 5.81 -6.18
CA GLY A 167 -4.65 6.20 -7.02
C GLY A 167 -4.22 7.66 -6.85
N LYS A 168 -4.82 8.41 -5.92
CA LYS A 168 -4.46 9.80 -5.67
C LYS A 168 -3.09 9.90 -5.03
N LYS A 169 -2.28 10.84 -5.55
CA LYS A 169 -0.92 11.13 -5.05
C LYS A 169 -0.57 12.60 -5.25
N ALA A 170 0.32 13.08 -4.41
CA ALA A 170 0.95 14.39 -4.55
C ALA A 170 2.46 14.23 -4.51
N ARG A 171 3.19 15.10 -5.23
CA ARG A 171 4.64 15.15 -5.29
C ARG A 171 5.14 16.49 -4.80
N PHE A 172 6.23 16.47 -4.06
CA PHE A 172 6.85 17.67 -3.49
C PHE A 172 8.36 17.61 -3.75
N LYS A 173 8.88 18.58 -4.52
CA LYS A 173 10.30 18.65 -4.84
C LYS A 173 11.04 19.43 -3.75
N ILE A 174 12.21 18.93 -3.35
CA ILE A 174 13.09 19.56 -2.34
C ILE A 174 14.49 19.65 -2.93
N LYS A 175 15.05 20.87 -2.99
CA LYS A 175 16.45 21.11 -3.32
C LYS A 175 17.30 20.94 -2.07
N LEU A 176 18.31 20.09 -2.12
CA LEU A 176 19.25 19.83 -1.04
C LEU A 176 20.49 20.71 -1.19
N LYS A 177 20.84 21.45 -0.14
CA LYS A 177 21.94 22.44 -0.13
C LYS A 177 23.04 22.03 0.84
#